data_b2f1c81369d17ac2be731933a419a094
#
_entry.id   b2f1c81369d17ac2be731933a419a094
#
_cell.length_a   1.000
_cell.length_b   1.000
_cell.length_c   1.000
_cell.angle_alpha   90.00
_cell.angle_beta   90.00
_cell.angle_gamma   90.00
#
_symmetry.space_group_name_H-M   'P 1'
#
loop_
_entity.id
_entity.type
_entity.pdbx_description
1 polymer ?
#
loop_
_entity_poly.entity_id
_entity_poly.type
_entity_poly.pdbx_seq_one_letter_code
_entity_poly.pdbx_strand_id
1 'polypeptide(L)'
;MLLKKGNSLRRLALSGAIACSLVSSFSASATVTALPVASAGMSVAQSRSELLAALPRGMDLHYLSTLAPLYAANHMQPMWQDREAVQQFQQQLAELAMSGVQPQFTQWVKMLTDPALSEAGRDAVLSDAMLGYLQFVSAIGANGNNWLYSNIPYKLGLPPTAVINQWQLAVRQARTLSYVNSLAPQHPQYAKMHQALRDMLADNRPWPQVGSGPSLRPGQMSNDIPALREILTRTGMLAASAPEAEPEPAVVSAKSNEPDDGGLTVDEEKSRVTVSPSAAPVTELTA
;
A
#
# COMPACT_ATOMS: atom_id res chain seq x y z
N MET A 1 12.14 54.85 29.23
CA MET A 1 13.44 55.39 28.82
C MET A 1 13.63 54.93 27.35
N LEU A 2 13.24 55.76 26.34
CA LEU A 2 14.03 56.79 25.67
C LEU A 2 15.34 56.22 25.12
N LEU A 3 15.70 56.23 23.87
CA LEU A 3 15.65 57.14 22.71
C LEU A 3 16.17 56.32 21.50
N LYS A 4 15.71 56.37 20.29
CA LYS A 4 15.63 57.41 19.24
C LYS A 4 16.78 57.36 18.22
N LYS A 5 16.38 57.37 16.91
CA LYS A 5 17.03 57.99 15.72
C LYS A 5 18.20 57.30 15.10
N GLY A 6 18.40 57.23 13.79
CA GLY A 6 18.00 58.20 12.77
C GLY A 6 18.24 57.76 11.33
N ASN A 7 17.56 58.41 10.47
CA ASN A 7 17.59 58.50 9.03
C ASN A 7 18.97 58.82 8.42
N SER A 8 19.23 58.36 7.22
CA SER A 8 19.97 59.17 6.26
C SER A 8 19.68 58.76 4.83
N LEU A 9 18.81 59.53 4.19
CA LEU A 9 18.70 59.70 2.74
C LEU A 9 20.02 60.36 2.22
N ARG A 10 20.55 59.87 1.12
CA ARG A 10 21.38 60.69 0.21
C ARG A 10 20.94 60.46 -1.22
N ARG A 11 20.20 61.45 -1.72
CA ARG A 11 20.08 61.78 -3.14
C ARG A 11 21.33 62.51 -3.55
N LEU A 12 21.82 62.23 -4.75
CA LEU A 12 22.61 63.18 -5.50
C LEU A 12 22.30 63.04 -7.00
N ALA A 13 22.04 64.20 -7.56
CA ALA A 13 21.57 64.47 -8.89
C ALA A 13 22.67 64.83 -9.85
N LEU A 14 22.36 64.68 -11.13
CA LEU A 14 22.69 65.57 -12.29
C LEU A 14 24.16 65.79 -12.70
N SER A 15 24.37 65.51 -13.96
CA SER A 15 24.88 66.40 -15.04
C SER A 15 25.31 65.49 -16.19
N GLY A 16 24.85 65.51 -17.39
CA GLY A 16 24.65 66.52 -18.35
C GLY A 16 25.95 66.73 -19.20
N ALA A 17 26.10 66.06 -20.37
CA ALA A 17 26.96 66.57 -21.46
C ALA A 17 26.48 65.98 -22.82
N ILE A 18 25.97 66.86 -23.62
CA ILE A 18 25.72 66.72 -25.07
C ILE A 18 27.02 66.91 -25.82
N ALA A 19 27.36 65.99 -26.71
CA ALA A 19 28.28 66.27 -27.82
C ALA A 19 27.84 65.57 -29.09
N CYS A 20 27.63 66.41 -30.08
CA CYS A 20 27.23 66.11 -31.43
C CYS A 20 28.32 65.44 -32.27
N SER A 21 27.81 64.71 -33.29
CA SER A 21 28.36 64.57 -34.65
C SER A 21 29.46 63.56 -34.93
N LEU A 22 29.14 62.57 -35.72
CA LEU A 22 29.68 62.46 -37.06
C LEU A 22 29.01 61.26 -37.77
N VAL A 23 28.33 61.60 -38.89
CA VAL A 23 27.73 60.65 -39.83
C VAL A 23 28.91 59.95 -40.55
N SER A 24 29.05 58.66 -40.29
CA SER A 24 29.86 57.77 -41.14
C SER A 24 28.91 56.67 -41.65
N SER A 25 28.57 56.74 -42.92
CA SER A 25 27.83 55.74 -43.62
C SER A 25 28.65 54.47 -43.78
N PHE A 26 28.45 53.52 -42.88
CA PHE A 26 28.95 52.14 -43.06
C PHE A 26 27.81 51.33 -43.65
N SER A 27 27.99 50.87 -44.88
CA SER A 27 27.21 49.82 -45.50
C SER A 27 27.44 48.53 -44.70
N ALA A 28 26.58 48.28 -43.71
CA ALA A 28 26.57 47.02 -43.02
C ALA A 28 25.85 45.98 -43.90
N SER A 29 26.65 45.07 -44.46
CA SER A 29 26.12 43.80 -44.94
C SER A 29 25.45 43.12 -43.73
N ALA A 30 24.13 43.00 -43.80
CA ALA A 30 23.35 42.27 -42.79
C ALA A 30 23.72 40.79 -42.89
N THR A 31 24.69 40.36 -42.12
CA THR A 31 24.83 38.97 -41.73
C THR A 31 23.57 38.67 -40.93
N VAL A 32 22.65 37.94 -41.53
CA VAL A 32 21.55 37.31 -40.80
C VAL A 32 22.18 36.36 -39.82
N THR A 33 22.42 36.84 -38.58
CA THR A 33 22.74 35.98 -37.48
C THR A 33 21.51 35.15 -37.23
N ALA A 34 21.55 33.87 -37.68
CA ALA A 34 20.53 32.90 -37.34
C ALA A 34 20.39 32.95 -35.84
N LEU A 35 19.23 33.37 -35.35
CA LEU A 35 18.83 33.22 -33.96
C LEU A 35 19.10 31.77 -33.58
N PRO A 36 19.68 31.49 -32.42
CA PRO A 36 19.83 30.13 -31.98
C PRO A 36 18.45 29.50 -32.01
N VAL A 37 18.30 28.46 -32.85
CA VAL A 37 17.11 27.62 -32.84
C VAL A 37 16.90 27.21 -31.40
N ALA A 38 15.90 27.76 -30.76
CA ALA A 38 15.49 27.33 -29.45
C ALA A 38 15.44 25.79 -29.50
N SER A 39 16.21 25.15 -28.65
CA SER A 39 16.32 23.69 -28.60
C SER A 39 14.90 23.15 -28.66
N ALA A 40 14.54 22.52 -29.76
CA ALA A 40 13.21 21.99 -29.95
C ALA A 40 12.99 20.99 -28.77
N GLY A 41 12.11 21.35 -27.81
CA GLY A 41 11.82 20.51 -26.68
C GLY A 41 11.38 19.13 -27.20
N MET A 42 11.62 18.10 -26.43
CA MET A 42 11.19 16.74 -26.72
C MET A 42 9.71 16.73 -27.12
N SER A 43 9.38 16.18 -28.28
CA SER A 43 7.98 16.08 -28.68
C SER A 43 7.29 14.90 -27.93
N VAL A 44 5.98 15.02 -27.75
CA VAL A 44 5.18 13.94 -27.14
C VAL A 44 5.27 12.64 -27.95
N ALA A 45 5.36 12.76 -29.28
CA ALA A 45 5.49 11.59 -30.15
C ALA A 45 6.84 10.88 -29.95
N GLN A 46 7.94 11.64 -29.83
CA GLN A 46 9.26 11.09 -29.52
C GLN A 46 9.27 10.42 -28.12
N SER A 47 8.78 11.11 -27.11
CA SER A 47 8.68 10.56 -25.75
C SER A 47 7.88 9.26 -25.73
N ARG A 48 6.75 9.21 -26.44
CA ARG A 48 5.94 7.99 -26.57
C ARG A 48 6.75 6.85 -27.20
N SER A 49 7.51 7.13 -28.25
CA SER A 49 8.35 6.16 -28.95
C SER A 49 9.47 5.63 -28.05
N GLU A 50 10.12 6.52 -27.30
CA GLU A 50 11.19 6.16 -26.36
C GLU A 50 10.68 5.33 -25.19
N LEU A 51 9.50 5.67 -24.62
CA LEU A 51 8.87 4.88 -23.57
C LEU A 51 8.57 3.46 -24.04
N LEU A 52 8.02 3.29 -25.25
CA LEU A 52 7.75 1.98 -25.82
C LEU A 52 9.03 1.20 -26.12
N ALA A 53 10.08 1.87 -26.60
CA ALA A 53 11.37 1.24 -26.90
C ALA A 53 12.10 0.77 -25.63
N ALA A 54 11.82 1.38 -24.49
CA ALA A 54 12.42 1.01 -23.20
C ALA A 54 11.84 -0.30 -22.60
N LEU A 55 10.70 -0.77 -23.12
CA LEU A 55 9.98 -1.93 -22.62
C LEU A 55 10.35 -3.21 -23.38
N PRO A 56 10.36 -4.37 -22.70
CA PRO A 56 10.40 -5.66 -23.38
C PRO A 56 9.21 -5.85 -24.33
N ARG A 57 9.38 -6.69 -25.36
CA ARG A 57 8.32 -7.00 -26.32
C ARG A 57 7.10 -7.60 -25.62
N GLY A 58 5.93 -7.05 -25.93
CA GLY A 58 4.66 -7.52 -25.36
C GLY A 58 4.32 -6.92 -23.99
N MET A 59 5.13 -5.98 -23.50
CA MET A 59 4.84 -5.21 -22.30
C MET A 59 4.28 -3.84 -22.69
N ASP A 60 3.11 -3.48 -22.15
CA ASP A 60 2.41 -2.25 -22.47
C ASP A 60 2.19 -1.41 -21.19
N LEU A 61 2.20 -0.07 -21.34
CA LEU A 61 1.85 0.86 -20.27
C LEU A 61 0.35 1.19 -20.35
N HIS A 62 -0.31 1.10 -19.19
CA HIS A 62 -1.74 1.38 -19.09
C HIS A 62 -2.07 2.87 -19.35
N TYR A 63 -1.21 3.77 -18.89
CA TYR A 63 -1.37 5.22 -19.01
C TYR A 63 -0.39 5.87 -20.00
N LEU A 64 0.04 5.16 -21.04
CA LEU A 64 1.03 5.67 -22.00
C LEU A 64 0.67 7.04 -22.58
N SER A 65 -0.62 7.30 -22.84
CA SER A 65 -1.09 8.59 -23.36
C SER A 65 -0.92 9.74 -22.36
N THR A 66 -0.97 9.44 -21.06
CA THR A 66 -0.75 10.40 -19.98
C THR A 66 0.75 10.55 -19.68
N LEU A 67 1.51 9.46 -19.73
CA LEU A 67 2.94 9.47 -19.45
C LEU A 67 3.76 10.17 -20.51
N ALA A 68 3.44 9.98 -21.80
CA ALA A 68 4.22 10.57 -22.89
C ALA A 68 4.38 12.10 -22.78
N PRO A 69 3.33 12.90 -22.54
CA PRO A 69 3.50 14.34 -22.32
C PRO A 69 4.25 14.66 -21.01
N LEU A 70 4.11 13.84 -19.96
CA LEU A 70 4.84 14.06 -18.69
C LEU A 70 6.35 13.88 -18.87
N TYR A 71 6.75 12.80 -19.56
CA TYR A 71 8.17 12.55 -19.88
C TYR A 71 8.72 13.54 -20.89
N ALA A 72 7.94 13.94 -21.89
CA ALA A 72 8.33 14.99 -22.82
C ALA A 72 8.64 16.32 -22.11
N ALA A 73 7.75 16.74 -21.18
CA ALA A 73 7.93 17.94 -20.38
C ALA A 73 9.13 17.84 -19.40
N ASN A 74 9.52 16.63 -19.02
CA ASN A 74 10.68 16.35 -18.17
C ASN A 74 11.95 15.97 -18.99
N HIS A 75 11.96 16.17 -20.29
CA HIS A 75 13.09 15.86 -21.19
C HIS A 75 13.57 14.40 -21.06
N MET A 76 12.68 13.45 -20.86
CA MET A 76 12.95 12.02 -20.61
C MET A 76 13.86 11.74 -19.40
N GLN A 77 14.01 12.73 -18.50
CA GLN A 77 14.73 12.46 -17.25
C GLN A 77 13.95 11.47 -16.39
N PRO A 78 14.64 10.54 -15.69
CA PRO A 78 13.99 9.61 -14.80
C PRO A 78 13.19 10.32 -13.70
N MET A 79 12.01 9.82 -13.40
CA MET A 79 11.15 10.34 -12.34
C MET A 79 11.44 9.68 -10.99
N TRP A 80 12.11 8.52 -11.01
CA TRP A 80 12.39 7.68 -9.85
C TRP A 80 13.88 7.59 -9.53
N GLN A 81 14.47 8.74 -9.15
CA GLN A 81 15.90 8.82 -8.82
C GLN A 81 16.21 8.45 -7.37
N ASP A 82 15.21 8.57 -6.48
CA ASP A 82 15.33 8.24 -5.06
C ASP A 82 15.02 6.76 -4.83
N ARG A 83 16.04 5.98 -4.42
CA ARG A 83 15.91 4.54 -4.17
C ARG A 83 14.96 4.22 -3.04
N GLU A 84 14.92 5.05 -2.00
CA GLU A 84 14.00 4.83 -0.88
C GLU A 84 12.56 5.08 -1.31
N ALA A 85 12.31 6.11 -2.13
CA ALA A 85 11.00 6.35 -2.72
C ALA A 85 10.55 5.18 -3.59
N VAL A 86 11.45 4.60 -4.39
CA VAL A 86 11.17 3.40 -5.21
C VAL A 86 10.77 2.23 -4.31
N GLN A 87 11.55 1.93 -3.28
CA GLN A 87 11.28 0.83 -2.35
C GLN A 87 9.95 1.00 -1.63
N GLN A 88 9.68 2.19 -1.10
CA GLN A 88 8.44 2.50 -0.41
C GLN A 88 7.22 2.39 -1.33
N PHE A 89 7.35 2.90 -2.56
CA PHE A 89 6.26 2.78 -3.52
C PHE A 89 6.03 1.34 -3.97
N GLN A 90 7.07 0.58 -4.26
CA GLN A 90 6.96 -0.84 -4.60
C GLN A 90 6.30 -1.65 -3.48
N GLN A 91 6.62 -1.35 -2.22
CA GLN A 91 5.97 -1.98 -1.08
C GLN A 91 4.46 -1.65 -1.05
N GLN A 92 4.08 -0.37 -1.13
CA GLN A 92 2.67 0.03 -1.15
C GLN A 92 1.90 -0.58 -2.33
N LEU A 93 2.54 -0.64 -3.51
CA LEU A 93 1.97 -1.26 -4.69
C LEU A 93 1.75 -2.77 -4.52
N ALA A 94 2.72 -3.47 -3.93
CA ALA A 94 2.63 -4.90 -3.66
C ALA A 94 1.51 -5.20 -2.64
N GLU A 95 1.38 -4.39 -1.61
CA GLU A 95 0.32 -4.48 -0.61
C GLU A 95 -1.07 -4.28 -1.24
N LEU A 96 -1.19 -3.31 -2.14
CA LEU A 96 -2.43 -3.10 -2.89
C LEU A 96 -2.72 -4.24 -3.86
N ALA A 97 -1.70 -4.78 -4.53
CA ALA A 97 -1.85 -5.94 -5.41
C ALA A 97 -2.33 -7.18 -4.65
N MET A 98 -1.84 -7.40 -3.42
CA MET A 98 -2.27 -8.52 -2.56
C MET A 98 -3.74 -8.40 -2.14
N SER A 99 -4.30 -7.20 -2.05
CA SER A 99 -5.72 -7.02 -1.73
C SER A 99 -6.67 -7.57 -2.82
N GLY A 100 -6.15 -7.81 -4.03
CA GLY A 100 -6.94 -8.30 -5.16
C GLY A 100 -7.98 -7.31 -5.69
N VAL A 101 -7.98 -6.06 -5.26
CA VAL A 101 -9.00 -5.06 -5.62
C VAL A 101 -9.06 -4.80 -7.13
N GLN A 102 -7.92 -4.91 -7.82
CA GLN A 102 -7.82 -4.72 -9.27
C GLN A 102 -6.62 -5.50 -9.83
N PRO A 103 -6.81 -6.37 -10.83
CA PRO A 103 -5.75 -7.21 -11.42
C PRO A 103 -4.56 -6.41 -11.98
N GLN A 104 -4.78 -5.17 -12.41
CA GLN A 104 -3.74 -4.30 -12.96
C GLN A 104 -2.61 -4.02 -11.96
N PHE A 105 -2.90 -3.94 -10.66
CA PHE A 105 -1.88 -3.77 -9.63
C PHE A 105 -0.94 -4.99 -9.57
N THR A 106 -1.49 -6.20 -9.65
CA THR A 106 -0.69 -7.42 -9.75
C THR A 106 0.14 -7.47 -11.02
N GLN A 107 -0.40 -6.97 -12.14
CA GLN A 107 0.33 -6.89 -13.40
C GLN A 107 1.55 -5.96 -13.29
N TRP A 108 1.42 -4.78 -12.70
CA TRP A 108 2.57 -3.89 -12.48
C TRP A 108 3.64 -4.50 -11.58
N VAL A 109 3.25 -5.19 -10.52
CA VAL A 109 4.22 -5.91 -9.67
C VAL A 109 4.99 -6.94 -10.48
N LYS A 110 4.31 -7.74 -11.33
CA LYS A 110 4.95 -8.71 -12.22
C LYS A 110 5.91 -8.03 -13.21
N MET A 111 5.49 -6.93 -13.84
CA MET A 111 6.33 -6.17 -14.74
C MET A 111 7.61 -5.66 -14.05
N LEU A 112 7.50 -5.14 -12.83
CA LEU A 112 8.63 -4.63 -12.05
C LEU A 112 9.60 -5.72 -11.59
N THR A 113 9.15 -6.97 -11.53
CA THR A 113 9.99 -8.13 -11.19
C THR A 113 10.61 -8.81 -12.41
N ASP A 114 10.28 -8.37 -13.63
CA ASP A 114 10.85 -8.92 -14.86
C ASP A 114 12.35 -8.57 -14.97
N PRO A 115 13.26 -9.58 -15.05
CA PRO A 115 14.69 -9.34 -15.18
C PRO A 115 15.08 -8.71 -16.53
N ALA A 116 14.23 -8.82 -17.56
CA ALA A 116 14.46 -8.20 -18.86
C ALA A 116 14.14 -6.70 -18.90
N LEU A 117 13.54 -6.17 -17.83
CA LEU A 117 13.14 -4.77 -17.77
C LEU A 117 14.35 -3.86 -17.56
N SER A 118 14.62 -2.97 -18.52
CA SER A 118 15.68 -1.97 -18.46
C SER A 118 15.42 -0.94 -17.34
N GLU A 119 16.44 -0.16 -16.94
CA GLU A 119 16.25 0.93 -15.97
C GLU A 119 15.22 1.96 -16.43
N ALA A 120 15.29 2.38 -17.70
CA ALA A 120 14.31 3.30 -18.28
C ALA A 120 12.91 2.68 -18.34
N GLY A 121 12.82 1.39 -18.68
CA GLY A 121 11.57 0.66 -18.63
C GLY A 121 11.01 0.56 -17.21
N ARG A 122 11.86 0.32 -16.21
CA ARG A 122 11.46 0.28 -14.79
C ARG A 122 10.92 1.62 -14.32
N ASP A 123 11.59 2.72 -14.69
CA ASP A 123 11.13 4.08 -14.40
C ASP A 123 9.74 4.35 -15.00
N ALA A 124 9.55 3.95 -16.28
CA ALA A 124 8.27 4.07 -16.97
C ALA A 124 7.16 3.24 -16.33
N VAL A 125 7.43 1.98 -15.95
CA VAL A 125 6.46 1.09 -15.29
C VAL A 125 6.11 1.59 -13.88
N LEU A 126 7.09 2.09 -13.12
CA LEU A 126 6.84 2.72 -11.82
C LEU A 126 5.92 3.93 -11.95
N SER A 127 6.15 4.76 -12.99
CA SER A 127 5.34 5.94 -13.26
C SER A 127 3.91 5.56 -13.70
N ASP A 128 3.78 4.50 -14.50
CA ASP A 128 2.48 3.94 -14.91
C ASP A 128 1.69 3.42 -13.70
N ALA A 129 2.35 2.65 -12.85
CA ALA A 129 1.77 2.15 -11.61
C ALA A 129 1.41 3.29 -10.64
N MET A 130 2.23 4.35 -10.57
CA MET A 130 1.94 5.52 -9.74
C MET A 130 0.65 6.22 -10.19
N LEU A 131 0.42 6.38 -11.48
CA LEU A 131 -0.84 6.96 -11.97
C LEU A 131 -2.05 6.10 -11.53
N GLY A 132 -1.94 4.78 -11.63
CA GLY A 132 -2.98 3.88 -11.13
C GLY A 132 -3.19 3.96 -9.63
N TYR A 133 -2.11 4.05 -8.87
CA TYR A 133 -2.17 4.19 -7.42
C TYR A 133 -2.80 5.53 -7.01
N LEU A 134 -2.43 6.63 -7.66
CA LEU A 134 -3.02 7.96 -7.42
C LEU A 134 -4.52 7.98 -7.74
N GLN A 135 -4.93 7.32 -8.82
CA GLN A 135 -6.34 7.18 -9.15
C GLN A 135 -7.08 6.40 -8.06
N PHE A 136 -6.51 5.28 -7.59
CA PHE A 136 -7.10 4.47 -6.53
C PHE A 136 -7.28 5.25 -5.23
N VAL A 137 -6.23 5.91 -4.73
CA VAL A 137 -6.28 6.71 -3.50
C VAL A 137 -7.30 7.84 -3.61
N SER A 138 -7.36 8.52 -4.77
CA SER A 138 -8.35 9.57 -5.02
C SER A 138 -9.78 9.02 -5.08
N ALA A 139 -9.98 7.85 -5.65
CA ALA A 139 -11.30 7.22 -5.76
C ALA A 139 -11.83 6.74 -4.40
N ILE A 140 -10.96 6.22 -3.52
CA ILE A 140 -11.34 5.85 -2.15
C ILE A 140 -11.84 7.09 -1.40
N GLY A 141 -11.10 8.18 -1.45
CA GLY A 141 -11.47 9.41 -0.75
C GLY A 141 -12.80 10.00 -1.21
N ALA A 142 -13.11 9.88 -2.51
CA ALA A 142 -14.32 10.47 -3.09
C ALA A 142 -15.54 9.53 -3.05
N ASN A 143 -15.35 8.22 -3.29
CA ASN A 143 -16.41 7.28 -3.59
C ASN A 143 -16.21 5.88 -2.97
N GLY A 144 -15.36 5.74 -1.96
CA GLY A 144 -15.00 4.43 -1.40
C GLY A 144 -16.21 3.59 -1.00
N ASN A 145 -17.24 4.21 -0.43
CA ASN A 145 -18.46 3.51 -0.01
C ASN A 145 -19.22 2.87 -1.17
N ASN A 146 -19.11 3.42 -2.39
CA ASN A 146 -19.90 2.93 -3.52
C ASN A 146 -19.42 1.59 -4.08
N TRP A 147 -18.15 1.24 -3.90
CA TRP A 147 -17.59 -0.01 -4.40
C TRP A 147 -17.10 -0.95 -3.29
N LEU A 148 -16.72 -0.44 -2.11
CA LEU A 148 -16.31 -1.29 -0.98
C LEU A 148 -17.44 -2.19 -0.47
N TYR A 149 -18.69 -1.71 -0.54
CA TYR A 149 -19.88 -2.42 -0.05
C TYR A 149 -20.86 -2.80 -1.16
N SER A 150 -20.45 -2.71 -2.42
CA SER A 150 -21.28 -3.08 -3.57
C SER A 150 -20.66 -4.25 -4.36
N ASN A 151 -21.49 -4.94 -5.14
CA ASN A 151 -21.02 -5.96 -6.09
C ASN A 151 -20.40 -5.37 -7.36
N ILE A 152 -20.22 -4.04 -7.42
CA ILE A 152 -19.62 -3.37 -8.57
C ILE A 152 -18.11 -3.40 -8.39
N PRO A 153 -17.35 -4.07 -9.27
CA PRO A 153 -15.91 -4.11 -9.16
C PRO A 153 -15.30 -2.71 -9.36
N TYR A 154 -14.26 -2.41 -8.62
CA TYR A 154 -13.47 -1.21 -8.81
C TYR A 154 -12.92 -1.15 -10.26
N LYS A 155 -13.10 -0.02 -10.93
CA LYS A 155 -12.57 0.23 -12.27
C LYS A 155 -11.46 1.26 -12.22
N LEU A 156 -10.33 0.88 -12.78
CA LEU A 156 -9.18 1.78 -12.93
C LEU A 156 -9.49 2.83 -14.00
N GLY A 157 -9.44 4.10 -13.62
CA GLY A 157 -9.66 5.26 -14.48
C GLY A 157 -8.44 6.17 -14.53
N LEU A 158 -8.59 7.37 -15.03
CA LEU A 158 -7.54 8.40 -14.99
C LEU A 158 -7.50 9.08 -13.63
N PRO A 159 -6.30 9.32 -13.05
CA PRO A 159 -6.18 10.10 -11.85
C PRO A 159 -6.54 11.57 -12.10
N PRO A 160 -7.03 12.31 -11.08
CA PRO A 160 -7.29 13.73 -11.21
C PRO A 160 -6.02 14.51 -11.59
N THR A 161 -6.13 15.46 -12.52
CA THR A 161 -5.00 16.28 -13.00
C THR A 161 -4.27 16.98 -11.84
N ALA A 162 -4.99 17.44 -10.83
CA ALA A 162 -4.40 18.09 -9.67
C ALA A 162 -3.42 17.17 -8.92
N VAL A 163 -3.76 15.88 -8.79
CA VAL A 163 -2.92 14.89 -8.10
C VAL A 163 -1.69 14.53 -8.94
N ILE A 164 -1.84 14.43 -10.27
CA ILE A 164 -0.70 14.27 -11.19
C ILE A 164 0.27 15.43 -11.05
N ASN A 165 -0.25 16.67 -11.03
CA ASN A 165 0.57 17.87 -10.88
C ASN A 165 1.31 17.92 -9.55
N GLN A 166 0.69 17.46 -8.44
CA GLN A 166 1.34 17.35 -7.14
C GLN A 166 2.49 16.34 -7.16
N TRP A 167 2.30 15.18 -7.78
CA TRP A 167 3.37 14.19 -7.97
C TRP A 167 4.52 14.76 -8.79
N GLN A 168 4.23 15.37 -9.94
CA GLN A 168 5.26 16.02 -10.78
C GLN A 168 6.03 17.11 -9.99
N LEU A 169 5.34 17.88 -9.18
CA LEU A 169 5.97 18.91 -8.34
C LEU A 169 6.92 18.25 -7.32
N ALA A 170 6.51 17.15 -6.70
CA ALA A 170 7.33 16.41 -5.75
C ALA A 170 8.60 15.85 -6.44
N VAL A 171 8.47 15.31 -7.65
CA VAL A 171 9.60 14.82 -8.46
C VAL A 171 10.59 15.98 -8.75
N ARG A 172 10.10 17.10 -9.27
CA ARG A 172 10.96 18.27 -9.59
C ARG A 172 11.64 18.89 -8.36
N GLN A 173 11.07 18.72 -7.18
CA GLN A 173 11.60 19.24 -5.92
C GLN A 173 12.44 18.20 -5.15
N ALA A 174 12.73 17.04 -5.75
CA ALA A 174 13.41 15.92 -5.09
C ALA A 174 12.77 15.49 -3.74
N ARG A 175 11.42 15.55 -3.68
CA ARG A 175 10.62 15.18 -2.50
C ARG A 175 9.75 13.95 -2.76
N THR A 176 10.17 13.08 -3.68
CA THR A 176 9.40 11.89 -4.07
C THR A 176 9.15 10.96 -2.90
N LEU A 177 10.12 10.71 -2.03
CA LEU A 177 9.96 9.89 -0.83
C LEU A 177 8.88 10.44 0.11
N SER A 178 8.95 11.73 0.43
CA SER A 178 7.95 12.36 1.30
C SER A 178 6.55 12.29 0.70
N TYR A 179 6.44 12.48 -0.62
CA TYR A 179 5.18 12.36 -1.34
C TYR A 179 4.61 10.93 -1.28
N VAL A 180 5.43 9.93 -1.60
CA VAL A 180 5.04 8.51 -1.53
C VAL A 180 4.58 8.13 -0.13
N ASN A 181 5.30 8.55 0.92
CA ASN A 181 4.92 8.29 2.30
C ASN A 181 3.58 8.95 2.69
N SER A 182 3.28 10.12 2.12
CA SER A 182 2.01 10.80 2.38
C SER A 182 0.79 10.13 1.75
N LEU A 183 1.00 9.26 0.76
CA LEU A 183 -0.09 8.50 0.11
C LEU A 183 -0.54 7.29 0.94
N ALA A 184 0.31 6.78 1.82
CA ALA A 184 -0.05 5.69 2.70
C ALA A 184 -1.08 6.15 3.75
N PRO A 185 -2.02 5.28 4.14
CA PRO A 185 -2.94 5.58 5.22
C PRO A 185 -2.21 5.92 6.52
N GLN A 186 -2.57 7.05 7.14
CA GLN A 186 -1.93 7.55 8.37
C GLN A 186 -2.60 7.05 9.66
N HIS A 187 -3.54 6.11 9.55
CA HIS A 187 -4.22 5.55 10.72
C HIS A 187 -3.25 4.73 11.59
N PRO A 188 -3.22 4.90 12.92
CA PRO A 188 -2.25 4.21 13.79
C PRO A 188 -2.28 2.68 13.71
N GLN A 189 -3.43 2.09 13.37
CA GLN A 189 -3.58 0.64 13.23
C GLN A 189 -3.10 0.12 11.85
N TYR A 190 -2.87 0.99 10.88
CA TYR A 190 -2.50 0.58 9.53
C TYR A 190 -1.24 -0.30 9.54
N ALA A 191 -0.18 0.16 10.19
CA ALA A 191 1.08 -0.60 10.27
C ALA A 191 0.89 -1.96 10.97
N LYS A 192 0.05 -2.05 12.00
CA LYS A 192 -0.26 -3.30 12.71
C LYS A 192 -1.02 -4.29 11.81
N MET A 193 -2.02 -3.79 11.07
CA MET A 193 -2.78 -4.61 10.12
C MET A 193 -1.89 -5.12 8.98
N HIS A 194 -0.99 -4.30 8.49
CA HIS A 194 -0.03 -4.68 7.47
C HIS A 194 0.96 -5.71 7.95
N GLN A 195 1.45 -5.59 9.18
CA GLN A 195 2.31 -6.60 9.78
C GLN A 195 1.56 -7.93 9.91
N ALA A 196 0.35 -7.92 10.45
CA ALA A 196 -0.48 -9.12 10.56
C ALA A 196 -0.73 -9.78 9.18
N LEU A 197 -1.00 -8.99 8.14
CA LEU A 197 -1.16 -9.52 6.78
C LEU A 197 0.11 -10.18 6.26
N ARG A 198 1.29 -9.58 6.47
CA ARG A 198 2.57 -10.18 6.09
C ARG A 198 2.82 -11.49 6.83
N ASP A 199 2.55 -11.52 8.12
CA ASP A 199 2.72 -12.72 8.95
C ASP A 199 1.78 -13.86 8.49
N MET A 200 0.53 -13.51 8.14
CA MET A 200 -0.43 -14.46 7.57
C MET A 200 0.02 -15.02 6.20
N LEU A 201 0.61 -14.17 5.35
CA LEU A 201 1.12 -14.58 4.04
C LEU A 201 2.41 -15.40 4.12
N ALA A 202 3.23 -15.17 5.15
CA ALA A 202 4.42 -15.98 5.42
C ALA A 202 4.08 -17.35 5.99
N ASP A 203 2.88 -17.54 6.55
CA ASP A 203 2.41 -18.81 7.08
C ASP A 203 1.90 -19.70 5.93
N ASN A 204 2.76 -20.61 5.44
CA ASN A 204 2.47 -21.52 4.33
C ASN A 204 1.60 -22.73 4.72
N ARG A 205 1.19 -22.87 5.99
CA ARG A 205 0.33 -23.97 6.42
C ARG A 205 -1.07 -23.79 5.84
N PRO A 206 -1.75 -24.88 5.40
CA PRO A 206 -3.14 -24.79 4.98
C PRO A 206 -4.01 -24.17 6.08
N TRP A 207 -4.93 -23.29 5.70
CA TRP A 207 -5.89 -22.75 6.64
C TRP A 207 -6.96 -23.80 6.98
N PRO A 208 -7.29 -23.97 8.26
CA PRO A 208 -8.39 -24.86 8.64
C PRO A 208 -9.70 -24.44 7.98
N GLN A 209 -10.48 -25.42 7.59
CA GLN A 209 -11.79 -25.20 6.99
C GLN A 209 -12.85 -25.25 8.10
N VAL A 210 -13.71 -24.23 8.12
CA VAL A 210 -14.88 -24.16 9.00
C VAL A 210 -16.14 -24.37 8.14
N GLY A 211 -17.05 -25.22 8.60
CA GLY A 211 -18.28 -25.51 7.87
C GLY A 211 -19.21 -24.29 7.80
N SER A 212 -20.08 -24.27 6.78
CA SER A 212 -21.13 -23.26 6.62
C SER A 212 -22.36 -23.54 7.50
N GLY A 213 -22.14 -23.90 8.76
CA GLY A 213 -23.21 -24.20 9.72
C GLY A 213 -23.88 -22.95 10.29
N PRO A 214 -24.86 -23.13 11.20
CA PRO A 214 -25.48 -22.02 11.93
C PRO A 214 -24.44 -21.30 12.81
N SER A 215 -24.71 -20.05 13.12
CA SER A 215 -23.83 -19.26 14.00
C SER A 215 -23.66 -19.93 15.37
N LEU A 216 -22.42 -20.10 15.81
CA LEU A 216 -22.08 -20.63 17.12
C LEU A 216 -22.23 -19.55 18.20
N ARG A 217 -22.78 -19.93 19.34
CA ARG A 217 -22.90 -19.07 20.52
C ARG A 217 -22.07 -19.66 21.68
N PRO A 218 -21.65 -18.84 22.66
CA PRO A 218 -20.98 -19.35 23.85
C PRO A 218 -21.79 -20.48 24.50
N GLY A 219 -21.11 -21.55 24.93
CA GLY A 219 -21.70 -22.75 25.51
C GLY A 219 -22.19 -23.78 24.49
N GLN A 220 -22.11 -23.52 23.18
CA GLN A 220 -22.46 -24.49 22.15
C GLN A 220 -21.28 -25.36 21.75
N MET A 221 -21.53 -26.64 21.55
CA MET A 221 -20.54 -27.60 21.04
C MET A 221 -20.59 -27.68 19.52
N SER A 222 -19.42 -27.71 18.88
CA SER A 222 -19.29 -27.92 17.44
C SER A 222 -17.96 -28.59 17.10
N ASN A 223 -17.98 -29.41 16.06
CA ASN A 223 -16.76 -29.99 15.50
C ASN A 223 -15.84 -28.96 14.82
N ASP A 224 -16.33 -27.76 14.56
CA ASP A 224 -15.56 -26.64 13.98
C ASP A 224 -14.75 -25.86 15.01
N ILE A 225 -14.97 -26.09 16.33
CA ILE A 225 -14.28 -25.34 17.38
C ILE A 225 -12.75 -25.49 17.33
N PRO A 226 -12.17 -26.69 17.10
CA PRO A 226 -10.72 -26.82 16.94
C PRO A 226 -10.17 -26.01 15.78
N ALA A 227 -10.84 -26.04 14.63
CA ALA A 227 -10.47 -25.26 13.44
C ALA A 227 -10.57 -23.76 13.70
N LEU A 228 -11.63 -23.32 14.35
CA LEU A 228 -11.83 -21.92 14.75
C LEU A 228 -10.75 -21.45 15.72
N ARG A 229 -10.42 -22.28 16.74
CA ARG A 229 -9.36 -22.00 17.71
C ARG A 229 -8.00 -21.85 17.02
N GLU A 230 -7.67 -22.74 16.09
CA GLU A 230 -6.44 -22.63 15.30
C GLU A 230 -6.40 -21.34 14.47
N ILE A 231 -7.50 -21.00 13.78
CA ILE A 231 -7.59 -19.75 13.02
C ILE A 231 -7.35 -18.54 13.92
N LEU A 232 -8.04 -18.47 15.06
CA LEU A 232 -7.93 -17.35 16.01
C LEU A 232 -6.53 -17.25 16.64
N THR A 233 -5.89 -18.38 16.91
CA THR A 233 -4.52 -18.42 17.43
C THR A 233 -3.52 -17.95 16.34
N ARG A 234 -3.66 -18.43 15.10
CA ARG A 234 -2.79 -18.02 13.99
C ARG A 234 -2.95 -16.55 13.62
N THR A 235 -4.12 -15.97 13.80
CA THR A 235 -4.39 -14.54 13.58
C THR A 235 -4.05 -13.66 14.79
N GLY A 236 -3.60 -14.26 15.90
CA GLY A 236 -3.24 -13.52 17.11
C GLY A 236 -4.45 -13.00 17.91
N MET A 237 -5.66 -13.44 17.54
CA MET A 237 -6.89 -13.06 18.26
C MET A 237 -7.10 -13.88 19.54
N LEU A 238 -6.48 -15.06 19.61
CA LEU A 238 -6.48 -15.92 20.77
C LEU A 238 -5.03 -16.21 21.18
N ALA A 239 -4.71 -16.05 22.46
CA ALA A 239 -3.42 -16.48 22.97
C ALA A 239 -3.24 -17.99 22.73
N ALA A 240 -2.04 -18.42 22.33
CA ALA A 240 -1.72 -19.83 22.25
C ALA A 240 -1.94 -20.43 23.65
N SER A 241 -2.90 -21.33 23.76
CA SER A 241 -3.08 -22.09 25.00
C SER A 241 -1.78 -22.83 25.29
N ALA A 242 -1.27 -22.71 26.51
CA ALA A 242 -0.22 -23.61 26.96
C ALA A 242 -0.67 -25.06 26.65
N PRO A 243 0.22 -25.96 26.20
CA PRO A 243 -0.16 -27.34 25.95
C PRO A 243 -0.86 -27.86 27.22
N GLU A 244 -2.12 -28.24 27.05
CA GLU A 244 -2.90 -28.89 28.10
C GLU A 244 -2.06 -30.07 28.54
N ALA A 245 -1.61 -30.02 29.80
CA ALA A 245 -0.88 -31.13 30.36
C ALA A 245 -1.75 -32.37 30.21
N GLU A 246 -1.25 -33.36 29.49
CA GLU A 246 -1.88 -34.68 29.36
C GLU A 246 -2.30 -35.14 30.76
N PRO A 247 -3.57 -35.50 31.01
CA PRO A 247 -3.97 -35.91 32.33
C PRO A 247 -3.13 -37.14 32.69
N GLU A 248 -2.28 -37.01 33.74
CA GLU A 248 -1.55 -38.16 34.29
C GLU A 248 -2.56 -39.26 34.57
N PRO A 249 -2.28 -40.53 34.21
CA PRO A 249 -3.16 -41.63 34.50
C PRO A 249 -3.29 -41.72 36.04
N ALA A 250 -4.51 -41.52 36.53
CA ALA A 250 -4.83 -41.64 37.93
C ALA A 250 -4.39 -43.03 38.41
N VAL A 251 -3.37 -43.05 39.24
CA VAL A 251 -2.93 -44.25 39.95
C VAL A 251 -4.06 -44.66 40.90
N VAL A 252 -4.79 -45.68 40.50
CA VAL A 252 -5.84 -46.28 41.34
C VAL A 252 -5.12 -47.00 42.45
N SER A 253 -4.98 -46.34 43.61
CA SER A 253 -4.63 -47.04 44.85
C SER A 253 -5.82 -47.85 45.33
N ALA A 254 -5.75 -49.14 45.08
CA ALA A 254 -6.63 -50.10 45.70
C ALA A 254 -6.38 -50.10 47.22
N LYS A 255 -7.37 -49.69 48.01
CA LYS A 255 -7.46 -50.04 49.42
C LYS A 255 -8.66 -50.94 49.63
N SER A 256 -8.31 -52.14 50.03
CA SER A 256 -9.18 -53.22 50.44
C SER A 256 -9.98 -52.90 51.71
N ASN A 257 -11.23 -53.29 51.69
CA ASN A 257 -12.08 -53.97 52.71
C ASN A 257 -11.98 -53.58 54.21
N GLU A 258 -13.08 -53.31 54.84
CA GLU A 258 -14.03 -54.24 55.36
C GLU A 258 -15.27 -53.51 55.95
N PRO A 259 -16.39 -54.21 56.29
CA PRO A 259 -17.73 -53.64 56.42
C PRO A 259 -18.11 -53.31 57.85
N ASP A 260 -18.95 -52.33 58.03
CA ASP A 260 -19.92 -52.37 59.15
C ASP A 260 -21.17 -51.51 58.86
N ASP A 261 -22.21 -52.14 59.16
CA ASP A 261 -23.61 -52.07 59.43
C ASP A 261 -24.23 -50.68 59.71
N GLY A 262 -25.41 -50.54 59.22
CA GLY A 262 -26.50 -49.90 59.93
C GLY A 262 -26.93 -48.48 59.50
N GLY A 263 -28.11 -48.37 58.92
CA GLY A 263 -28.93 -47.19 59.11
C GLY A 263 -29.66 -46.63 57.87
N LEU A 264 -30.91 -47.05 57.76
CA LEU A 264 -31.98 -46.51 56.90
C LEU A 264 -32.13 -44.99 56.93
N THR A 265 -32.34 -44.31 55.77
CA THR A 265 -33.61 -43.65 55.40
C THR A 265 -33.46 -42.90 54.08
N VAL A 266 -34.26 -43.28 53.15
CA VAL A 266 -35.33 -42.64 52.31
C VAL A 266 -34.97 -41.36 51.58
N ASP A 267 -35.21 -41.47 50.23
CA ASP A 267 -35.68 -40.51 49.21
C ASP A 267 -34.82 -39.31 48.85
N GLU A 268 -34.27 -39.26 47.63
CA GLU A 268 -34.89 -38.55 46.53
C GLU A 268 -34.16 -38.81 45.21
N GLU A 269 -34.98 -39.09 44.24
CA GLU A 269 -34.73 -39.33 42.83
C GLU A 269 -34.03 -38.15 42.14
N LYS A 270 -32.87 -38.38 41.53
CA LYS A 270 -32.49 -37.62 40.30
C LYS A 270 -31.56 -38.45 39.42
N SER A 271 -32.12 -38.77 38.29
CA SER A 271 -31.53 -39.48 37.16
C SER A 271 -30.09 -39.11 36.86
N ARG A 272 -29.17 -40.06 37.06
CA ARG A 272 -27.83 -40.04 36.42
C ARG A 272 -27.94 -40.72 35.08
N VAL A 273 -27.88 -39.90 34.03
CA VAL A 273 -27.56 -40.37 32.70
C VAL A 273 -26.08 -40.71 32.67
N THR A 274 -25.75 -41.96 32.58
CA THR A 274 -24.42 -42.49 32.30
C THR A 274 -24.12 -42.21 30.82
N VAL A 275 -23.20 -41.27 30.57
CA VAL A 275 -22.65 -41.09 29.24
C VAL A 275 -21.37 -41.91 29.14
N SER A 276 -21.39 -42.93 28.28
CA SER A 276 -20.23 -43.68 27.84
C SER A 276 -19.25 -42.76 27.12
N PRO A 277 -17.93 -42.84 27.35
CA PRO A 277 -16.98 -42.07 26.60
C PRO A 277 -16.68 -42.79 25.27
N SER A 278 -17.17 -42.26 24.17
CA SER A 278 -16.66 -42.62 22.85
C SER A 278 -16.62 -41.38 21.99
N ALA A 279 -15.43 -41.17 21.45
CA ALA A 279 -15.05 -40.32 20.31
C ALA A 279 -14.80 -38.83 20.56
N ALA A 280 -13.60 -38.43 20.23
CA ALA A 280 -13.05 -37.14 19.83
C ALA A 280 -13.44 -35.90 20.66
N PRO A 281 -12.49 -35.01 20.96
CA PRO A 281 -12.74 -33.88 21.84
C PRO A 281 -13.62 -32.85 21.17
N VAL A 282 -14.87 -32.81 21.57
CA VAL A 282 -15.78 -31.69 21.30
C VAL A 282 -15.46 -30.64 22.34
N THR A 283 -14.97 -29.48 21.89
CA THR A 283 -14.56 -28.40 22.79
C THR A 283 -15.65 -27.34 22.87
N GLU A 284 -15.87 -26.82 24.04
CA GLU A 284 -16.85 -25.75 24.31
C GLU A 284 -16.26 -24.38 23.92
N LEU A 285 -17.06 -23.51 23.33
CA LEU A 285 -16.70 -22.14 23.04
C LEU A 285 -16.88 -21.30 24.32
N THR A 286 -15.78 -20.90 24.96
CA THR A 286 -15.80 -19.97 26.08
C THR A 286 -15.61 -18.54 25.60
N ALA A 287 -16.34 -17.60 26.19
CA ALA A 287 -16.32 -16.18 25.86
C ALA A 287 -15.02 -15.48 26.30
#